data_cb82d2888504940dd875a7f827d46d5a
#
_entry.id   cb82d2888504940dd875a7f827d46d5a
#
_cell.length_a   1.000
_cell.length_b   1.000
_cell.length_c   1.000
_cell.angle_alpha   90.00
_cell.angle_beta   90.00
_cell.angle_gamma   90.00
#
_symmetry.space_group_name_H-M   'P 1'
#
loop_
_entity.id
_entity.type
_entity.pdbx_description
1 polymer ?
#
loop_
_entity_poly.entity_id
_entity_poly.type
_entity_poly.pdbx_seq_one_letter_code
_entity_poly.pdbx_strand_id
1 'polypeptide(L)'
;MTLNISKPLRLPLSRQDLDAINIHLSPMTPEEILAWAVDYLPGLHQTTAFGLTGLVAIDMLSKLTPPSPPLIFLDTLYHFPETYELVEEVKSRYKVPVHVYKPDGCETVADFEAKYGEKFWEKNEDSYDIAVKVCRPYESLKISLLTHLQQKVEPARRAYKELGVQSVITGRRASQGGNRATLQPLEVDSTGLLKLNPLLSWNFDFVKWYISKNKVPRNKLLDQGYRSVGDWHSTSTVGEGQDERAGRWPGREKTECGLHEDDLATKAPARPTTAGMSNEL
;
A
#
# COMPACT_ATOMS: atom_id res chain seq x y z
N MET A 1 13.21 4.37 27.07
CA MET A 1 12.02 3.87 27.81
C MET A 1 11.72 2.48 27.30
N THR A 2 11.61 1.51 28.20
CA THR A 2 11.23 0.14 27.81
C THR A 2 9.74 0.15 27.48
N LEU A 3 9.38 -0.19 26.25
CA LEU A 3 7.99 -0.29 25.83
C LEU A 3 7.36 -1.49 26.56
N ASN A 4 6.41 -1.25 27.45
CA ASN A 4 5.73 -2.32 28.19
C ASN A 4 4.47 -2.75 27.43
N ILE A 5 4.68 -3.47 26.29
CA ILE A 5 3.60 -3.99 25.44
C ILE A 5 3.71 -5.50 25.30
N SER A 6 2.58 -6.15 25.03
CA SER A 6 2.55 -7.60 24.82
C SER A 6 3.23 -8.00 23.50
N LYS A 7 3.79 -9.19 23.46
CA LYS A 7 4.39 -9.83 22.29
C LYS A 7 3.65 -11.15 21.99
N PRO A 8 2.87 -11.25 20.91
CA PRO A 8 2.46 -10.18 20.00
C PRO A 8 1.56 -9.11 20.63
N LEU A 9 1.38 -7.99 19.94
CA LEU A 9 0.46 -6.93 20.35
C LEU A 9 -0.97 -7.46 20.45
N ARG A 10 -1.69 -6.97 21.47
CA ARG A 10 -3.13 -7.22 21.61
C ARG A 10 -3.90 -6.10 20.92
N LEU A 11 -4.85 -6.47 20.09
CA LEU A 11 -5.72 -5.53 19.39
C LEU A 11 -7.10 -5.44 20.05
N PRO A 12 -7.80 -4.30 19.94
CA PRO A 12 -7.35 -3.04 19.33
C PRO A 12 -6.32 -2.29 20.18
N LEU A 13 -5.45 -1.50 19.53
CA LEU A 13 -4.52 -0.61 20.22
C LEU A 13 -5.25 0.63 20.72
N SER A 14 -4.92 1.08 21.94
CA SER A 14 -5.33 2.41 22.39
C SER A 14 -4.52 3.49 21.66
N ARG A 15 -5.03 4.72 21.61
CA ARG A 15 -4.30 5.86 21.04
C ARG A 15 -2.96 6.06 21.75
N GLN A 16 -2.95 5.93 23.06
CA GLN A 16 -1.75 6.09 23.88
C GLN A 16 -0.69 5.02 23.54
N ASP A 17 -1.11 3.76 23.35
CA ASP A 17 -0.19 2.69 22.96
C ASP A 17 0.39 2.94 21.55
N LEU A 18 -0.45 3.35 20.60
CA LEU A 18 -0.02 3.68 19.25
C LEU A 18 1.01 4.83 19.23
N ASP A 19 0.74 5.90 20.00
CA ASP A 19 1.65 7.04 20.09
C ASP A 19 2.99 6.62 20.74
N ALA A 20 2.96 5.80 21.79
CA ALA A 20 4.16 5.27 22.44
C ALA A 20 4.97 4.36 21.51
N ILE A 21 4.31 3.51 20.72
CA ILE A 21 4.95 2.67 19.69
C ILE A 21 5.62 3.56 18.63
N ASN A 22 4.94 4.58 18.13
CA ASN A 22 5.50 5.47 17.11
C ASN A 22 6.72 6.25 17.63
N ILE A 23 6.70 6.73 18.87
CA ILE A 23 7.88 7.34 19.51
C ILE A 23 9.04 6.34 19.60
N HIS A 24 8.75 5.08 19.91
CA HIS A 24 9.76 4.03 19.98
C HIS A 24 10.37 3.68 18.61
N LEU A 25 9.54 3.58 17.57
CA LEU A 25 9.97 3.22 16.21
C LEU A 25 10.69 4.36 15.46
N SER A 26 10.35 5.61 15.76
CA SER A 26 10.85 6.78 15.02
C SER A 26 12.38 6.89 14.92
N PRO A 27 13.19 6.56 15.95
CA PRO A 27 14.65 6.62 15.86
C PRO A 27 15.28 5.36 15.24
N MET A 28 14.51 4.32 14.95
CA MET A 28 15.01 3.03 14.49
C MET A 28 15.32 3.06 12.97
N THR A 29 16.29 2.23 12.59
CA THR A 29 16.54 1.92 11.18
C THR A 29 15.42 1.06 10.60
N PRO A 30 15.24 1.03 9.26
CA PRO A 30 14.25 0.16 8.63
C PRO A 30 14.38 -1.32 9.02
N GLU A 31 15.62 -1.81 9.13
CA GLU A 31 15.92 -3.19 9.55
C GLU A 31 15.45 -3.45 10.99
N GLU A 32 15.68 -2.51 11.90
CA GLU A 32 15.23 -2.61 13.29
C GLU A 32 13.71 -2.55 13.40
N ILE A 33 13.06 -1.67 12.61
CA ILE A 33 11.58 -1.58 12.53
C ILE A 33 10.99 -2.90 12.00
N LEU A 34 11.59 -3.49 10.96
CA LEU A 34 11.14 -4.76 10.41
C LEU A 34 11.35 -5.93 11.38
N ALA A 35 12.48 -5.98 12.09
CA ALA A 35 12.75 -6.97 13.12
C ALA A 35 11.73 -6.86 14.27
N TRP A 36 11.48 -5.64 14.74
CA TRP A 36 10.44 -5.37 15.74
C TRP A 36 9.05 -5.84 15.24
N ALA A 37 8.72 -5.57 13.98
CA ALA A 37 7.42 -5.94 13.41
C ALA A 37 7.20 -7.45 13.37
N VAL A 38 8.21 -8.22 12.99
CA VAL A 38 8.15 -9.69 12.99
C VAL A 38 7.85 -10.24 14.39
N ASP A 39 8.38 -9.60 15.40
CA ASP A 39 8.22 -10.01 16.80
C ASP A 39 6.87 -9.59 17.41
N TYR A 40 6.37 -8.40 17.05
CA TYR A 40 5.27 -7.79 17.77
C TYR A 40 3.95 -7.70 16.99
N LEU A 41 3.99 -7.63 15.66
CA LEU A 41 2.76 -7.43 14.88
C LEU A 41 2.04 -8.76 14.61
N PRO A 42 0.77 -8.90 15.07
CA PRO A 42 0.00 -10.11 14.81
C PRO A 42 -0.44 -10.19 13.35
N GLY A 43 -0.49 -11.42 12.81
CA GLY A 43 -0.98 -11.66 11.46
C GLY A 43 -0.26 -10.87 10.38
N LEU A 44 1.08 -10.67 10.53
CA LEU A 44 1.89 -9.81 9.68
C LEU A 44 2.06 -10.38 8.27
N HIS A 45 1.69 -9.57 7.28
CA HIS A 45 1.90 -9.85 5.85
C HIS A 45 2.48 -8.60 5.16
N GLN A 46 2.98 -8.75 3.94
CA GLN A 46 3.32 -7.61 3.10
C GLN A 46 2.42 -7.58 1.87
N THR A 47 1.55 -6.56 1.76
CA THR A 47 0.82 -6.31 0.52
C THR A 47 1.71 -5.54 -0.43
N THR A 48 1.91 -6.06 -1.65
CA THR A 48 2.89 -5.51 -2.59
C THR A 48 2.43 -5.60 -4.04
N ALA A 49 2.73 -4.56 -4.82
CA ALA A 49 2.74 -4.58 -6.28
C ALA A 49 4.19 -4.58 -6.80
N PHE A 50 5.14 -5.05 -5.99
CA PHE A 50 6.57 -5.16 -6.31
C PHE A 50 7.23 -3.84 -6.72
N GLY A 51 6.74 -2.71 -6.20
CA GLY A 51 7.42 -1.42 -6.30
C GLY A 51 8.75 -1.42 -5.51
N LEU A 52 9.70 -0.54 -5.88
CA LEU A 52 11.06 -0.52 -5.33
C LEU A 52 11.12 -0.55 -3.81
N THR A 53 10.30 0.26 -3.13
CA THR A 53 10.28 0.33 -1.66
C THR A 53 9.81 -0.99 -1.04
N GLY A 54 8.79 -1.62 -1.64
CA GLY A 54 8.32 -2.94 -1.21
C GLY A 54 9.37 -4.03 -1.39
N LEU A 55 10.13 -3.98 -2.49
CA LEU A 55 11.23 -4.92 -2.77
C LEU A 55 12.39 -4.76 -1.79
N VAL A 56 12.71 -3.54 -1.37
CA VAL A 56 13.70 -3.30 -0.30
C VAL A 56 13.26 -3.96 1.00
N ALA A 57 11.98 -3.80 1.40
CA ALA A 57 11.47 -4.45 2.60
C ALA A 57 11.52 -5.99 2.51
N ILE A 58 11.19 -6.58 1.36
CA ILE A 58 11.29 -8.03 1.11
C ILE A 58 12.75 -8.50 1.27
N ASP A 59 13.71 -7.78 0.68
CA ASP A 59 15.14 -8.14 0.75
C ASP A 59 15.67 -8.02 2.18
N MET A 60 15.32 -6.97 2.92
CA MET A 60 15.68 -6.82 4.34
C MET A 60 15.10 -7.96 5.20
N LEU A 61 13.81 -8.25 5.05
CA LEU A 61 13.14 -9.33 5.78
C LEU A 61 13.79 -10.68 5.51
N SER A 62 14.18 -10.96 4.28
CA SER A 62 14.85 -12.22 3.92
C SER A 62 16.18 -12.46 4.63
N LYS A 63 16.80 -11.38 5.15
CA LYS A 63 18.08 -11.41 5.88
C LYS A 63 17.91 -11.44 7.40
N LEU A 64 16.72 -11.11 7.90
CA LEU A 64 16.49 -11.00 9.35
C LEU A 64 16.26 -12.37 9.99
N THR A 65 15.23 -13.05 9.61
CA THR A 65 14.89 -14.37 10.19
C THR A 65 13.86 -15.11 9.31
N PRO A 66 14.12 -16.38 8.93
CA PRO A 66 13.07 -17.18 8.31
C PRO A 66 12.05 -17.70 9.36
N PRO A 67 10.77 -17.84 9.00
CA PRO A 67 10.25 -17.46 7.68
C PRO A 67 9.91 -15.97 7.59
N SER A 68 10.20 -15.36 6.44
CA SER A 68 9.73 -14.00 6.14
C SER A 68 8.19 -13.95 6.11
N PRO A 69 7.57 -12.81 6.50
CA PRO A 69 6.13 -12.63 6.37
C PRO A 69 5.66 -12.91 4.94
N PRO A 70 4.53 -13.63 4.76
CA PRO A 70 4.01 -13.91 3.42
C PRO A 70 3.64 -12.65 2.66
N LEU A 71 3.75 -12.70 1.33
CA LEU A 71 3.39 -11.62 0.44
C LEU A 71 1.96 -11.79 -0.06
N ILE A 72 1.25 -10.68 -0.21
CA ILE A 72 -0.05 -10.62 -0.87
C ILE A 72 0.12 -9.76 -2.12
N PHE A 73 -0.09 -10.37 -3.28
CA PHE A 73 -0.10 -9.71 -4.57
C PHE A 73 -1.54 -9.58 -5.07
N LEU A 74 -1.99 -8.34 -5.23
CA LEU A 74 -3.29 -8.06 -5.84
C LEU A 74 -3.09 -7.96 -7.34
N ASP A 75 -3.42 -9.05 -8.04
CA ASP A 75 -3.33 -9.10 -9.49
C ASP A 75 -4.56 -8.46 -10.11
N THR A 76 -4.39 -7.26 -10.62
CA THR A 76 -5.44 -6.48 -11.28
C THR A 76 -5.81 -7.01 -12.66
N LEU A 77 -5.08 -8.00 -13.19
CA LEU A 77 -5.08 -8.51 -14.56
C LEU A 77 -4.51 -7.52 -15.60
N TYR A 78 -4.21 -6.29 -15.20
CA TYR A 78 -3.72 -5.21 -16.07
C TYR A 78 -2.28 -4.80 -15.77
N HIS A 79 -1.52 -5.64 -15.06
CA HIS A 79 -0.10 -5.40 -14.88
C HIS A 79 0.69 -5.60 -16.19
N PHE A 80 1.84 -4.94 -16.29
CA PHE A 80 2.79 -5.19 -17.36
C PHE A 80 3.35 -6.62 -17.27
N PRO A 81 3.71 -7.26 -18.41
CA PRO A 81 4.37 -8.57 -18.41
C PRO A 81 5.61 -8.61 -17.52
N GLU A 82 6.42 -7.54 -17.50
CA GLU A 82 7.61 -7.40 -16.67
C GLU A 82 7.31 -7.44 -15.15
N THR A 83 6.08 -7.09 -14.76
CA THR A 83 5.65 -7.24 -13.36
C THR A 83 5.45 -8.70 -13.00
N TYR A 84 4.84 -9.50 -13.87
CA TYR A 84 4.67 -10.94 -13.64
C TYR A 84 6.01 -11.68 -13.65
N GLU A 85 6.95 -11.32 -14.55
CA GLU A 85 8.31 -11.84 -14.53
C GLU A 85 9.00 -11.55 -13.19
N LEU A 86 8.88 -10.34 -12.69
CA LEU A 86 9.44 -9.92 -11.40
C LEU A 86 8.83 -10.70 -10.23
N VAL A 87 7.54 -11.00 -10.25
CA VAL A 87 6.88 -11.84 -9.22
C VAL A 87 7.58 -13.21 -9.14
N GLU A 88 7.82 -13.86 -10.27
CA GLU A 88 8.47 -15.18 -10.31
C GLU A 88 9.94 -15.09 -9.89
N GLU A 89 10.65 -14.03 -10.26
CA GLU A 89 12.02 -13.80 -9.81
C GLU A 89 12.09 -13.62 -8.29
N VAL A 90 11.17 -12.85 -7.69
CA VAL A 90 11.09 -12.65 -6.23
C VAL A 90 10.79 -13.96 -5.51
N LYS A 91 9.80 -14.75 -5.99
CA LYS A 91 9.49 -16.08 -5.44
C LYS A 91 10.71 -16.99 -5.45
N SER A 92 11.40 -17.04 -6.59
CA SER A 92 12.58 -17.88 -6.77
C SER A 92 13.73 -17.49 -5.85
N ARG A 93 14.01 -16.18 -5.75
CA ARG A 93 15.14 -15.65 -5.00
C ARG A 93 14.95 -15.74 -3.49
N TYR A 94 13.80 -15.30 -2.99
CA TYR A 94 13.58 -15.16 -1.54
C TYR A 94 12.87 -16.34 -0.90
N LYS A 95 12.33 -17.28 -1.71
CA LYS A 95 11.58 -18.45 -1.24
C LYS A 95 10.42 -18.08 -0.31
N VAL A 96 9.86 -16.88 -0.47
CA VAL A 96 8.75 -16.37 0.32
C VAL A 96 7.42 -16.79 -0.30
N PRO A 97 6.41 -17.20 0.51
CA PRO A 97 5.08 -17.46 0.01
C PRO A 97 4.44 -16.20 -0.60
N VAL A 98 3.86 -16.31 -1.81
CA VAL A 98 3.13 -15.23 -2.46
C VAL A 98 1.70 -15.69 -2.72
N HIS A 99 0.77 -15.06 -2.01
CA HIS A 99 -0.66 -15.25 -2.20
C HIS A 99 -1.16 -14.27 -3.27
N VAL A 100 -1.68 -14.80 -4.38
CA VAL A 100 -2.17 -13.97 -5.49
C VAL A 100 -3.69 -13.88 -5.40
N TYR A 101 -4.21 -12.66 -5.38
CA TYR A 101 -5.64 -12.39 -5.37
C TYR A 101 -6.03 -11.56 -6.58
N LYS A 102 -6.94 -12.08 -7.38
CA LYS A 102 -7.53 -11.46 -8.57
C LYS A 102 -8.92 -10.90 -8.28
N PRO A 103 -9.48 -10.07 -9.16
CA PRO A 103 -10.88 -9.69 -9.08
C PRO A 103 -11.78 -10.93 -9.01
N ASP A 104 -12.80 -10.87 -8.16
CA ASP A 104 -13.66 -12.03 -7.89
C ASP A 104 -14.30 -12.60 -9.17
N GLY A 105 -14.10 -13.92 -9.37
CA GLY A 105 -14.61 -14.65 -10.52
C GLY A 105 -13.96 -14.27 -11.86
N CYS A 106 -12.77 -13.63 -11.85
CA CYS A 106 -12.04 -13.28 -13.06
C CYS A 106 -10.63 -13.89 -13.02
N GLU A 107 -10.29 -14.70 -14.00
CA GLU A 107 -8.95 -15.26 -14.17
C GLU A 107 -8.15 -14.52 -15.24
N THR A 108 -8.85 -13.91 -16.21
CA THR A 108 -8.28 -13.22 -17.35
C THR A 108 -8.88 -11.83 -17.54
N VAL A 109 -8.23 -11.00 -18.37
CA VAL A 109 -8.77 -9.70 -18.82
C VAL A 109 -10.16 -9.89 -19.48
N ALA A 110 -10.31 -10.94 -20.30
CA ALA A 110 -11.57 -11.22 -20.98
C ALA A 110 -12.72 -11.48 -19.98
N ASP A 111 -12.45 -12.20 -18.88
CA ASP A 111 -13.46 -12.43 -17.82
C ASP A 111 -13.83 -11.12 -17.14
N PHE A 112 -12.83 -10.25 -16.87
CA PHE A 112 -13.09 -8.96 -16.27
C PHE A 112 -13.91 -8.06 -17.19
N GLU A 113 -13.56 -7.97 -18.46
CA GLU A 113 -14.28 -7.16 -19.46
C GLU A 113 -15.69 -7.67 -19.74
N ALA A 114 -15.90 -8.98 -19.75
CA ALA A 114 -17.23 -9.57 -19.86
C ALA A 114 -18.14 -9.18 -18.67
N LYS A 115 -17.54 -9.04 -17.47
CA LYS A 115 -18.27 -8.75 -16.22
C LYS A 115 -18.53 -7.25 -15.99
N TYR A 116 -17.55 -6.40 -16.31
CA TYR A 116 -17.56 -4.97 -15.99
C TYR A 116 -17.59 -4.07 -17.23
N GLY A 117 -17.37 -4.63 -18.42
CA GLY A 117 -17.25 -3.93 -19.71
C GLY A 117 -15.80 -3.56 -20.03
N GLU A 118 -15.54 -3.44 -21.33
CA GLU A 118 -14.23 -3.01 -21.84
C GLU A 118 -13.84 -1.65 -21.29
N LYS A 119 -12.55 -1.48 -20.98
CA LYS A 119 -11.94 -0.24 -20.48
C LYS A 119 -12.71 0.36 -19.31
N PHE A 120 -13.11 -0.45 -18.36
CA PHE A 120 -13.94 -0.03 -17.22
C PHE A 120 -13.33 1.15 -16.45
N TRP A 121 -12.00 1.26 -16.39
CA TRP A 121 -11.26 2.40 -15.79
C TRP A 121 -11.49 3.75 -16.49
N GLU A 122 -11.88 3.78 -17.77
CA GLU A 122 -12.22 5.01 -18.49
C GLU A 122 -13.64 5.49 -18.14
N LYS A 123 -14.53 4.56 -17.84
CA LYS A 123 -15.94 4.85 -17.51
C LYS A 123 -16.13 5.23 -16.06
N ASN A 124 -15.45 4.56 -15.15
CA ASN A 124 -15.53 4.81 -13.71
C ASN A 124 -14.28 4.28 -12.99
N GLU A 125 -13.30 5.17 -12.76
CA GLU A 125 -12.02 4.82 -12.17
C GLU A 125 -12.13 4.36 -10.71
N ASP A 126 -13.00 4.99 -9.91
CA ASP A 126 -13.17 4.60 -8.51
C ASP A 126 -13.79 3.21 -8.41
N SER A 127 -14.80 2.92 -9.26
CA SER A 127 -15.38 1.58 -9.33
C SER A 127 -14.39 0.54 -9.85
N TYR A 128 -13.49 0.93 -10.77
CA TYR A 128 -12.40 0.06 -11.21
C TYR A 128 -11.46 -0.27 -10.05
N ASP A 129 -10.96 0.73 -9.32
CA ASP A 129 -10.08 0.49 -8.18
C ASP A 129 -10.76 -0.37 -7.10
N ILE A 130 -12.05 -0.17 -6.85
CA ILE A 130 -12.83 -1.03 -5.94
C ILE A 130 -12.83 -2.47 -6.44
N ALA A 131 -13.08 -2.71 -7.71
CA ALA A 131 -13.16 -4.06 -8.28
C ALA A 131 -11.81 -4.81 -8.25
N VAL A 132 -10.69 -4.10 -8.36
CA VAL A 132 -9.35 -4.72 -8.50
C VAL A 132 -8.45 -4.60 -7.29
N LYS A 133 -8.72 -3.69 -6.32
CA LYS A 133 -7.77 -3.38 -5.23
C LYS A 133 -8.37 -3.19 -3.84
N VAL A 134 -9.58 -2.60 -3.69
CA VAL A 134 -9.92 -1.85 -2.48
C VAL A 134 -10.42 -2.66 -1.30
N CYS A 135 -10.10 -2.14 -0.09
CA CYS A 135 -10.51 -2.63 1.22
C CYS A 135 -11.38 -1.60 1.97
N ARG A 136 -12.45 -1.02 1.35
CA ARG A 136 -13.32 -0.04 2.02
C ARG A 136 -14.55 -0.66 2.67
N PRO A 137 -15.01 -0.18 3.87
CA PRO A 137 -16.33 -0.49 4.39
C PRO A 137 -17.41 0.10 3.48
N TYR A 138 -18.47 -0.66 3.25
CA TYR A 138 -19.59 -0.32 2.38
C TYR A 138 -20.29 1.02 2.68
N GLU A 139 -20.31 1.45 3.95
CA GLU A 139 -21.10 2.62 4.39
C GLU A 139 -20.66 3.97 3.81
N SER A 140 -19.46 4.07 3.23
CA SER A 140 -18.95 5.31 2.62
C SER A 140 -19.33 5.51 1.14
N LEU A 141 -19.92 4.53 0.49
CA LEU A 141 -20.23 4.56 -0.95
C LEU A 141 -21.72 4.80 -1.21
N LYS A 142 -22.12 6.06 -1.27
CA LYS A 142 -23.46 6.47 -1.77
C LYS A 142 -23.57 6.36 -3.31
N ILE A 143 -23.52 5.15 -3.87
CA ILE A 143 -23.68 4.98 -5.32
C ILE A 143 -24.74 3.91 -5.61
N SER A 144 -25.84 4.30 -6.23
CA SER A 144 -27.00 3.46 -6.55
C SER A 144 -26.75 2.34 -7.58
N LEU A 145 -25.56 2.26 -8.17
CA LEU A 145 -25.15 1.19 -9.11
C LEU A 145 -24.58 -0.05 -8.41
N LEU A 146 -24.39 0.01 -7.09
CA LEU A 146 -23.63 -0.96 -6.31
C LEU A 146 -24.45 -2.13 -5.75
N THR A 147 -25.75 -2.22 -6.02
CA THR A 147 -26.58 -3.33 -5.51
C THR A 147 -26.11 -4.72 -5.97
N HIS A 148 -25.41 -4.81 -7.11
CA HIS A 148 -24.80 -6.06 -7.60
C HIS A 148 -23.37 -6.30 -7.07
N LEU A 149 -22.65 -5.25 -6.59
CA LEU A 149 -21.33 -5.37 -5.97
C LEU A 149 -21.41 -5.67 -4.46
N GLN A 150 -22.58 -5.56 -3.86
CA GLN A 150 -22.81 -5.78 -2.42
C GLN A 150 -22.51 -7.20 -1.94
N GLN A 151 -22.45 -8.18 -2.82
CA GLN A 151 -22.19 -9.59 -2.46
C GLN A 151 -20.77 -10.05 -2.74
N LYS A 152 -19.88 -9.17 -3.25
CA LYS A 152 -18.53 -9.57 -3.70
C LYS A 152 -17.46 -8.86 -2.90
N VAL A 153 -16.62 -9.66 -2.26
CA VAL A 153 -15.49 -9.22 -1.44
C VAL A 153 -14.37 -8.78 -2.37
N GLU A 154 -13.90 -7.53 -2.25
CA GLU A 154 -12.77 -7.01 -3.01
C GLU A 154 -11.50 -7.83 -2.73
N PRO A 155 -10.55 -7.95 -3.68
CA PRO A 155 -9.41 -8.85 -3.56
C PRO A 155 -8.60 -8.66 -2.28
N ALA A 156 -8.30 -7.43 -1.87
CA ALA A 156 -7.56 -7.18 -0.63
C ALA A 156 -8.34 -7.61 0.62
N ARG A 157 -9.63 -7.28 0.69
CA ARG A 157 -10.50 -7.62 1.83
C ARG A 157 -10.66 -9.14 1.97
N ARG A 158 -10.84 -9.83 0.83
CA ARG A 158 -10.89 -11.29 0.77
C ARG A 158 -9.58 -11.89 1.25
N ALA A 159 -8.45 -11.40 0.72
CA ALA A 159 -7.13 -11.83 1.15
C ALA A 159 -6.93 -11.67 2.66
N TYR A 160 -7.23 -10.49 3.19
CA TYR A 160 -7.00 -10.20 4.61
C TYR A 160 -7.90 -11.06 5.51
N LYS A 161 -9.15 -11.30 5.11
CA LYS A 161 -10.05 -12.18 5.85
C LYS A 161 -9.61 -13.64 5.81
N GLU A 162 -9.29 -14.16 4.62
CA GLU A 162 -8.93 -15.58 4.43
C GLU A 162 -7.59 -15.92 5.08
N LEU A 163 -6.61 -14.99 5.05
CA LEU A 163 -5.28 -15.19 5.61
C LEU A 163 -5.16 -14.75 7.07
N GLY A 164 -6.23 -14.21 7.66
CA GLY A 164 -6.19 -13.71 9.04
C GLY A 164 -5.25 -12.52 9.24
N VAL A 165 -5.13 -11.65 8.21
CA VAL A 165 -4.22 -10.49 8.24
C VAL A 165 -4.71 -9.47 9.26
N GLN A 166 -3.84 -9.08 10.18
CA GLN A 166 -4.09 -8.04 11.16
C GLN A 166 -3.10 -6.87 11.03
N SER A 167 -1.98 -7.12 10.31
CA SER A 167 -0.93 -6.14 10.09
C SER A 167 -0.35 -6.27 8.69
N VAL A 168 -0.08 -5.15 8.03
CA VAL A 168 0.55 -5.12 6.72
C VAL A 168 1.77 -4.21 6.68
N ILE A 169 2.83 -4.69 6.02
CA ILE A 169 3.98 -3.87 5.65
C ILE A 169 3.65 -3.15 4.34
N THR A 170 3.89 -1.85 4.30
CA THR A 170 3.66 -1.00 3.13
C THR A 170 4.96 -0.46 2.54
N GLY A 171 4.93 -0.06 1.27
CA GLY A 171 6.03 0.62 0.60
C GLY A 171 5.87 2.15 0.58
N ARG A 172 5.19 2.74 1.55
CA ARG A 172 4.96 4.20 1.62
C ARG A 172 6.15 4.90 2.27
N ARG A 173 6.49 6.10 1.78
CA ARG A 173 7.57 6.95 2.29
C ARG A 173 7.10 8.40 2.40
N ALA A 174 7.54 9.13 3.41
CA ALA A 174 7.18 10.53 3.59
C ALA A 174 7.66 11.41 2.41
N SER A 175 8.82 11.06 1.84
CA SER A 175 9.41 11.76 0.69
C SER A 175 8.59 11.67 -0.61
N GLN A 176 7.55 10.83 -0.66
CA GLN A 176 6.64 10.74 -1.80
C GLN A 176 5.60 11.88 -1.84
N GLY A 177 5.63 12.76 -0.85
CA GLY A 177 4.80 13.96 -0.79
C GLY A 177 3.31 13.71 -0.60
N GLY A 178 2.50 14.75 -0.81
CA GLY A 178 1.06 14.69 -0.67
C GLY A 178 0.63 14.16 0.71
N ASN A 179 -0.35 13.28 0.73
CA ASN A 179 -0.86 12.67 1.96
C ASN A 179 0.17 11.80 2.70
N ARG A 180 1.26 11.39 2.02
CA ARG A 180 2.31 10.56 2.62
C ARG A 180 3.28 11.35 3.49
N ALA A 181 3.35 12.66 3.34
CA ALA A 181 4.27 13.52 4.12
C ALA A 181 4.02 13.47 5.64
N THR A 182 2.82 13.11 6.06
CA THR A 182 2.40 13.07 7.48
C THR A 182 2.21 11.66 8.04
N LEU A 183 2.60 10.64 7.30
CA LEU A 183 2.52 9.24 7.76
C LEU A 183 3.36 9.01 9.03
N GLN A 184 2.94 8.03 9.81
CA GLN A 184 3.67 7.56 10.98
C GLN A 184 4.31 6.18 10.69
N PRO A 185 5.32 5.75 11.46
CA PRO A 185 5.88 4.41 11.34
C PRO A 185 4.83 3.29 11.43
N LEU A 186 3.88 3.40 12.35
CA LEU A 186 2.74 2.50 12.51
C LEU A 186 1.44 3.30 12.52
N GLU A 187 0.48 2.87 11.72
CA GLU A 187 -0.85 3.47 11.61
C GLU A 187 -1.93 2.41 11.81
N VAL A 188 -3.12 2.84 12.21
CA VAL A 188 -4.33 2.00 12.27
C VAL A 188 -5.34 2.61 11.33
N ASP A 189 -5.85 1.84 10.37
CA ASP A 189 -6.89 2.31 9.47
C ASP A 189 -8.29 2.18 10.09
N SER A 190 -9.30 2.65 9.35
CA SER A 190 -10.70 2.64 9.78
C SER A 190 -11.26 1.23 10.04
N THR A 191 -10.61 0.19 9.54
CA THR A 191 -10.99 -1.22 9.75
C THR A 191 -10.28 -1.86 10.95
N GLY A 192 -9.33 -1.16 11.56
CA GLY A 192 -8.49 -1.67 12.64
C GLY A 192 -7.23 -2.39 12.15
N LEU A 193 -6.96 -2.40 10.83
CA LEU A 193 -5.76 -2.98 10.26
C LEU A 193 -4.53 -2.12 10.61
N LEU A 194 -3.48 -2.76 11.10
CA LEU A 194 -2.19 -2.09 11.34
C LEU A 194 -1.42 -1.94 10.03
N LYS A 195 -0.91 -0.74 9.74
CA LYS A 195 -0.10 -0.42 8.56
C LYS A 195 1.27 0.05 8.98
N LEU A 196 2.29 -0.76 8.75
CA LEU A 196 3.68 -0.44 9.06
C LEU A 196 4.38 0.19 7.84
N ASN A 197 5.05 1.32 8.06
CA ASN A 197 5.81 2.06 7.06
C ASN A 197 7.31 2.04 7.41
N PRO A 198 8.03 0.92 7.21
CA PRO A 198 9.39 0.76 7.74
C PRO A 198 10.41 1.68 7.08
N LEU A 199 10.19 2.05 5.81
CA LEU A 199 11.08 2.94 5.06
C LEU A 199 10.57 4.39 5.03
N LEU A 200 9.74 4.79 6.00
CA LEU A 200 9.09 6.10 6.04
C LEU A 200 10.07 7.27 5.84
N SER A 201 11.22 7.22 6.51
CA SER A 201 12.26 8.27 6.50
C SER A 201 13.14 8.27 5.25
N TRP A 202 13.06 7.23 4.40
CA TRP A 202 13.94 7.12 3.23
C TRP A 202 13.43 7.98 2.07
N ASN A 203 14.39 8.57 1.33
CA ASN A 203 14.11 9.18 0.04
C ASN A 203 14.31 8.18 -1.11
N PHE A 204 13.99 8.61 -2.34
CA PHE A 204 14.09 7.76 -3.51
C PHE A 204 15.54 7.32 -3.82
N ASP A 205 16.52 8.18 -3.54
CA ASP A 205 17.93 7.88 -3.82
C ASP A 205 18.48 6.82 -2.88
N PHE A 206 18.10 6.82 -1.61
CA PHE A 206 18.43 5.73 -0.68
C PHE A 206 17.83 4.40 -1.13
N VAL A 207 16.56 4.40 -1.61
CA VAL A 207 15.93 3.20 -2.16
C VAL A 207 16.71 2.67 -3.36
N LYS A 208 17.05 3.53 -4.33
CA LYS A 208 17.85 3.15 -5.50
C LYS A 208 19.24 2.61 -5.12
N TRP A 209 19.89 3.30 -4.20
CA TRP A 209 21.21 2.88 -3.69
C TRP A 209 21.15 1.48 -3.08
N TYR A 210 20.13 1.22 -2.22
CA TYR A 210 19.96 -0.09 -1.60
C TYR A 210 19.72 -1.19 -2.63
N ILE A 211 18.82 -0.96 -3.58
CA ILE A 211 18.50 -1.86 -4.68
C ILE A 211 19.78 -2.23 -5.46
N SER A 212 20.56 -1.22 -5.84
CA SER A 212 21.81 -1.42 -6.60
C SER A 212 22.86 -2.17 -5.78
N LYS A 213 23.11 -1.73 -4.54
CA LYS A 213 24.11 -2.32 -3.65
C LYS A 213 23.83 -3.79 -3.33
N ASN A 214 22.57 -4.14 -3.10
CA ASN A 214 22.16 -5.50 -2.72
C ASN A 214 21.73 -6.34 -3.92
N LYS A 215 21.78 -5.79 -5.15
CA LYS A 215 21.32 -6.47 -6.39
C LYS A 215 19.90 -7.00 -6.25
N VAL A 216 19.02 -6.21 -5.61
CA VAL A 216 17.61 -6.58 -5.41
C VAL A 216 16.91 -6.65 -6.77
N PRO A 217 16.11 -7.69 -7.04
CA PRO A 217 15.29 -7.77 -8.25
C PRO A 217 14.43 -6.51 -8.41
N ARG A 218 14.27 -6.04 -9.62
CA ARG A 218 13.45 -4.86 -9.91
C ARG A 218 12.81 -4.93 -11.28
N ASN A 219 11.72 -4.21 -11.45
CA ASN A 219 11.03 -4.19 -12.74
C ASN A 219 11.92 -3.60 -13.83
N LYS A 220 12.05 -4.30 -14.97
CA LYS A 220 12.87 -3.90 -16.12
C LYS A 220 12.40 -2.59 -16.76
N LEU A 221 11.12 -2.21 -16.60
CA LEU A 221 10.59 -0.95 -17.09
C LEU A 221 11.26 0.29 -16.46
N LEU A 222 11.90 0.13 -15.30
CA LEU A 222 12.68 1.22 -14.67
C LEU A 222 13.84 1.67 -15.55
N ASP A 223 14.43 0.78 -16.35
CA ASP A 223 15.48 1.10 -17.31
C ASP A 223 14.95 1.79 -18.58
N GLN A 224 13.62 1.80 -18.75
CA GLN A 224 12.91 2.42 -19.87
C GLN A 224 12.26 3.76 -19.48
N GLY A 225 12.68 4.37 -18.35
CA GLY A 225 12.20 5.68 -17.90
C GLY A 225 10.95 5.65 -17.00
N TYR A 226 10.45 4.47 -16.63
CA TYR A 226 9.43 4.38 -15.60
C TYR A 226 10.07 4.53 -14.21
N ARG A 227 9.43 5.26 -13.30
CA ARG A 227 9.89 5.41 -11.90
C ARG A 227 8.98 4.73 -10.90
N SER A 228 7.71 4.58 -11.24
CA SER A 228 6.70 3.86 -10.46
C SER A 228 5.83 3.07 -11.43
N VAL A 229 5.72 1.76 -11.22
CA VAL A 229 4.97 0.85 -12.12
C VAL A 229 3.69 0.39 -11.43
N GLY A 230 2.60 0.40 -12.15
CA GLY A 230 1.29 -0.15 -11.76
C GLY A 230 0.62 -0.79 -12.96
N ASP A 231 -0.69 -0.57 -13.12
CA ASP A 231 -1.43 -1.07 -14.29
C ASP A 231 -0.99 -0.32 -15.55
N TRP A 232 -0.84 -1.02 -16.68
CA TRP A 232 -0.29 -0.45 -17.91
C TRP A 232 -1.11 0.74 -18.44
N HIS A 233 -2.45 0.73 -18.28
CA HIS A 233 -3.31 1.81 -18.74
C HIS A 233 -3.22 3.10 -17.89
N SER A 234 -2.61 3.04 -16.72
CA SER A 234 -2.51 4.18 -15.78
C SER A 234 -1.06 4.50 -15.38
N THR A 235 -0.11 4.01 -16.16
CA THR A 235 1.32 4.20 -15.89
C THR A 235 2.05 4.64 -17.16
N SER A 236 2.85 5.70 -17.06
CA SER A 236 3.70 6.22 -18.12
C SER A 236 5.12 6.47 -17.65
N THR A 237 6.02 6.69 -18.58
CA THR A 237 7.39 7.13 -18.31
C THR A 237 7.41 8.52 -17.70
N VAL A 238 8.49 8.85 -17.00
CA VAL A 238 8.67 10.12 -16.27
C VAL A 238 9.91 10.82 -16.79
N GLY A 239 9.76 12.11 -17.11
CA GLY A 239 10.88 12.94 -17.54
C GLY A 239 11.94 13.15 -16.43
N GLU A 240 13.13 13.55 -16.85
CA GLU A 240 14.22 13.87 -15.95
C GLU A 240 13.84 15.04 -15.02
N GLY A 241 14.10 14.93 -13.72
CA GLY A 241 13.76 15.96 -12.73
C GLY A 241 12.32 15.97 -12.22
N GLN A 242 11.41 15.18 -12.81
CA GLN A 242 10.03 15.06 -12.31
C GLN A 242 9.94 14.15 -11.07
N ASP A 243 8.84 14.30 -10.32
CA ASP A 243 8.52 13.44 -9.18
C ASP A 243 8.45 11.96 -9.56
N GLU A 244 8.87 11.07 -8.67
CA GLU A 244 8.88 9.61 -8.92
C GLU A 244 7.51 9.02 -9.24
N ARG A 245 6.44 9.69 -8.85
CA ARG A 245 5.05 9.26 -9.07
C ARG A 245 4.35 10.02 -10.20
N ALA A 246 5.02 10.99 -10.85
CA ALA A 246 4.45 11.80 -11.93
C ALA A 246 3.92 10.96 -13.11
N GLY A 247 4.48 9.76 -13.32
CA GLY A 247 4.01 8.80 -14.32
C GLY A 247 2.77 8.00 -13.92
N ARG A 248 2.24 8.18 -12.70
CA ARG A 248 1.01 7.50 -12.25
C ARG A 248 -0.19 8.40 -12.51
N TRP A 249 -1.21 7.82 -13.13
CA TRP A 249 -2.47 8.51 -13.48
C TRP A 249 -2.26 9.84 -14.24
N PRO A 250 -1.51 9.83 -15.37
CA PRO A 250 -1.18 11.05 -16.09
C PRO A 250 -2.46 11.79 -16.52
N GLY A 251 -2.49 13.11 -16.26
CA GLY A 251 -3.64 13.96 -16.57
C GLY A 251 -4.85 13.85 -15.62
N ARG A 252 -4.68 13.20 -14.45
CA ARG A 252 -5.73 13.03 -13.44
C ARG A 252 -5.32 13.66 -12.11
N GLU A 253 -6.31 14.09 -11.31
CA GLU A 253 -6.08 14.64 -9.96
C GLU A 253 -5.75 13.57 -8.90
N LYS A 254 -5.81 12.30 -9.27
CA LYS A 254 -5.58 11.16 -8.38
C LYS A 254 -4.12 11.05 -7.95
N THR A 255 -3.88 10.98 -6.65
CA THR A 255 -2.54 10.86 -6.07
C THR A 255 -2.29 9.52 -5.39
N GLU A 256 -3.36 8.78 -5.02
CA GLU A 256 -3.29 7.49 -4.34
C GLU A 256 -4.15 6.43 -5.02
N CYS A 257 -3.77 5.17 -4.89
CA CYS A 257 -4.66 4.06 -5.24
C CYS A 257 -5.65 3.82 -4.09
N GLY A 258 -6.84 3.32 -4.40
CA GLY A 258 -7.91 3.07 -3.44
C GLY A 258 -7.52 2.26 -2.20
N LEU A 259 -6.46 1.45 -2.26
CA LEU A 259 -5.95 0.66 -1.13
C LEU A 259 -5.49 1.50 0.08
N HIS A 260 -5.17 2.78 -0.14
CA HIS A 260 -4.64 3.68 0.90
C HIS A 260 -5.53 4.91 1.17
N GLU A 261 -6.68 5.03 0.52
CA GLU A 261 -7.54 6.23 0.67
C GLU A 261 -8.26 6.30 2.02
N ASP A 262 -8.47 5.19 2.71
CA ASP A 262 -9.11 5.18 4.05
C ASP A 262 -8.30 5.94 5.11
N ASP A 263 -7.00 6.08 4.91
CA ASP A 263 -6.11 6.86 5.78
C ASP A 263 -6.43 8.37 5.71
N LEU A 264 -7.21 8.83 4.72
CA LEU A 264 -7.60 10.23 4.52
C LEU A 264 -8.85 10.64 5.31
N ALA A 265 -9.73 9.70 5.62
CA ALA A 265 -11.00 9.97 6.32
C ALA A 265 -10.81 10.38 7.78
N THR A 266 -9.64 10.14 8.38
CA THR A 266 -9.34 10.46 9.78
C THR A 266 -8.83 11.89 10.02
N LYS A 267 -8.60 12.69 8.97
CA LYS A 267 -8.30 14.11 9.12
C LYS A 267 -9.60 14.89 9.34
N ALA A 268 -9.88 15.24 10.59
CA ALA A 268 -10.97 16.15 10.93
C ALA A 268 -10.87 17.43 10.10
N PRO A 269 -11.98 17.96 9.55
CA PRO A 269 -11.95 19.22 8.85
C PRO A 269 -11.43 20.30 9.79
N ALA A 270 -10.48 21.10 9.32
CA ALA A 270 -10.00 22.28 10.05
C ALA A 270 -11.22 23.11 10.46
N ARG A 271 -11.35 23.42 11.76
CA ARG A 271 -12.39 24.34 12.24
C ARG A 271 -12.28 25.63 11.42
N PRO A 272 -13.40 26.13 10.85
CA PRO A 272 -13.38 27.46 10.25
C PRO A 272 -12.97 28.47 11.33
N THR A 273 -11.90 29.20 11.07
CA THR A 273 -11.53 30.36 11.85
C THR A 273 -12.69 31.35 11.78
N THR A 274 -13.39 31.57 12.86
CA THR A 274 -14.35 32.66 13.02
C THR A 274 -13.54 33.96 12.87
N ALA A 275 -13.58 34.55 11.67
CA ALA A 275 -13.15 35.89 11.45
C ALA A 275 -14.01 36.82 12.29
N GLY A 276 -13.34 37.70 13.05
CA GLY A 276 -13.96 38.58 14.01
C GLY A 276 -15.08 39.44 13.40
N MET A 277 -16.20 39.44 14.09
CA MET A 277 -17.17 40.52 13.97
C MET A 277 -16.61 41.69 14.76
N SER A 278 -16.12 42.69 14.03
CA SER A 278 -15.91 44.05 14.55
C SER A 278 -17.26 44.61 14.93
N ASN A 279 -17.46 44.88 16.20
CA ASN A 279 -18.50 45.80 16.68
C ASN A 279 -18.05 47.23 16.40
N GLU A 280 -18.72 47.86 15.47
CA GLU A 280 -18.87 49.32 15.47
C GLU A 280 -20.18 49.66 16.18
N LEU A 281 -20.04 50.37 17.26
CA LEU A 281 -20.91 51.45 17.74
C LEU A 281 -20.14 52.30 18.74
#